data_70fdb00a245d118bb8bc8914cd13dac1
#
_entry.id   70fdb00a245d118bb8bc8914cd13dac1
#
_cell.length_a   1.000
_cell.length_b   1.000
_cell.length_c   1.000
_cell.angle_alpha   90.00
_cell.angle_beta   90.00
_cell.angle_gamma   90.00
#
_symmetry.space_group_name_H-M   'P 1'
#
loop_
_entity.id
_entity.type
_entity.pdbx_description
1 polymer ?
#
loop_
_entity_poly.entity_id
_entity_poly.type
_entity_poly.pdbx_seq_one_letter_code
_entity_poly.pdbx_strand_id
1 'polypeptide(L)'
;MISTRKASGWALASFALIAASAQFAASQQRYSVTDEDAMGPGSPRVVVLHDRTAGAEAAIAPSEGGELSSFKVTRNGQMVELIYNARNYASPPGAFHGRGPLLWPAVGAQYPVGTIPKASCGMGTYPVMGKTYPMPCHGFAKEMPWKEISRSADAHGAHVTVELQDSDATRKYYPFAFRLDVNYELADGHLTVDYVVKSDQSNAEPMPFSIGNHLGFNIPFVKGSNPDDVKFETQNTVQLLRNSAGVLSGESKPRTFDPPEALGTFDAHVALPLAGYRSQPFARLIDPTGMVIRVTETSTSTLPEPLIRFNAYGGPKQGYFCPEPWFGVQNSLNTGVGLIKLQPGGSWTFRLLIEVEAPNTQTPQAGTGVERFGGNFAFVEGPVWVTKDGGYLLFSDIYNSETMKMSQPNQPSVYRRFTNAGNGNTMDAQGRLYTAERDGHRISRMEPNGDVSIVAAKYEGKRFNSPNDVVVRKDGNVYFSDPASAAVLEKRELDFNGVYHVSPDGKVSLVAKMTRPNGVALTPDGKTLYVADTSDRKIMAYDLDAAGNTTNERVFISDISGSPDGLRVAANGNVYIAAGPILVYTPNGKLIKSISFPEMAANCEFGGPELKTLFVTARTSVYSVSVPDKGWTIH
;
A
#
# COMPACT_ATOMS: atom_id res chain seq x y z
N MET A 1 -20.48 47.60 55.75
CA MET A 1 -19.13 47.41 55.22
C MET A 1 -18.77 45.94 55.38
N ILE A 2 -19.07 45.14 54.43
CA ILE A 2 -18.65 43.74 54.38
C ILE A 2 -18.03 43.50 53.03
N SER A 3 -16.80 43.03 53.06
CA SER A 3 -15.81 42.83 52.04
C SER A 3 -16.25 41.82 50.91
N THR A 4 -16.29 42.30 49.68
CA THR A 4 -16.29 41.49 48.47
C THR A 4 -14.86 41.37 47.91
N ARG A 5 -14.15 40.31 48.28
CA ARG A 5 -12.95 39.86 47.54
C ARG A 5 -12.63 38.39 47.89
N LYS A 6 -13.04 37.44 47.08
CA LYS A 6 -12.39 36.13 46.85
C LYS A 6 -13.29 35.25 45.95
N ALA A 7 -13.35 35.57 44.66
CA ALA A 7 -13.96 34.65 43.68
C ALA A 7 -13.23 34.60 42.33
N SER A 8 -12.07 35.26 42.15
CA SER A 8 -11.39 35.32 40.83
C SER A 8 -10.13 34.44 40.70
N GLY A 9 -9.71 33.74 41.76
CA GLY A 9 -8.49 32.92 41.70
C GLY A 9 -8.69 31.48 41.24
N TRP A 10 -9.89 30.92 41.42
CA TRP A 10 -10.14 29.51 41.13
C TRP A 10 -10.50 29.25 39.66
N ALA A 11 -11.10 30.17 38.95
CA ALA A 11 -11.45 30.03 37.54
C ALA A 11 -10.21 30.10 36.64
N LEU A 12 -9.24 30.94 36.96
CA LEU A 12 -7.98 31.04 36.18
C LEU A 12 -7.06 29.83 36.38
N ALA A 13 -7.02 29.26 37.61
CA ALA A 13 -6.25 28.05 37.86
C ALA A 13 -6.84 26.80 37.19
N SER A 14 -8.18 26.69 37.12
CA SER A 14 -8.86 25.60 36.43
C SER A 14 -8.70 25.67 34.92
N PHE A 15 -8.74 26.87 34.33
CA PHE A 15 -8.46 27.04 32.88
C PHE A 15 -7.00 26.75 32.51
N ALA A 16 -6.04 27.14 33.37
CA ALA A 16 -4.63 26.84 33.16
C ALA A 16 -4.31 25.35 33.31
N LEU A 17 -4.97 24.64 34.24
CA LEU A 17 -4.82 23.18 34.38
C LEU A 17 -5.48 22.40 33.22
N ILE A 18 -6.63 22.84 32.73
CA ILE A 18 -7.30 22.21 31.58
C ILE A 18 -6.49 22.47 30.29
N ALA A 19 -5.94 23.67 30.12
CA ALA A 19 -5.07 23.97 28.96
C ALA A 19 -3.73 23.22 29.05
N ALA A 20 -3.15 23.07 30.23
CA ALA A 20 -1.92 22.29 30.43
C ALA A 20 -2.16 20.79 30.28
N SER A 21 -3.30 20.26 30.72
CA SER A 21 -3.65 18.85 30.49
C SER A 21 -4.00 18.56 29.04
N ALA A 22 -4.63 19.49 28.32
CA ALA A 22 -4.89 19.37 26.88
C ALA A 22 -3.59 19.46 26.05
N GLN A 23 -2.65 20.33 26.42
CA GLN A 23 -1.32 20.40 25.83
C GLN A 23 -0.48 19.15 26.15
N PHE A 24 -0.58 18.61 27.35
CA PHE A 24 0.13 17.38 27.75
C PHE A 24 -0.47 16.15 27.07
N ALA A 25 -1.79 16.06 26.87
CA ALA A 25 -2.47 15.04 26.10
C ALA A 25 -2.12 15.13 24.60
N ALA A 26 -2.06 16.33 24.03
CA ALA A 26 -1.63 16.55 22.65
C ALA A 26 -0.14 16.17 22.43
N SER A 27 0.72 16.30 23.45
CA SER A 27 2.13 15.87 23.36
C SER A 27 2.33 14.35 23.41
N GLN A 28 1.31 13.57 23.76
CA GLN A 28 1.33 12.10 23.77
C GLN A 28 0.62 11.47 22.57
N GLN A 29 -0.02 12.26 21.73
CA GLN A 29 -0.71 11.73 20.55
C GLN A 29 0.31 11.22 19.53
N ARG A 30 0.15 9.96 19.06
CA ARG A 30 1.04 9.31 18.08
C ARG A 30 1.15 10.14 16.81
N TYR A 31 0.02 10.55 16.25
CA TYR A 31 -0.07 11.33 15.02
C TYR A 31 -0.37 12.79 15.31
N SER A 32 0.25 13.68 14.56
CA SER A 32 -0.02 15.12 14.63
C SER A 32 0.28 15.81 13.30
N VAL A 33 -0.29 17.00 13.11
CA VAL A 33 -0.06 17.86 11.95
C VAL A 33 0.38 19.24 12.44
N THR A 34 1.47 19.76 11.90
CA THR A 34 2.02 21.09 12.25
C THR A 34 2.26 21.93 11.00
N ASP A 35 2.45 23.23 11.21
CA ASP A 35 2.95 24.16 10.21
C ASP A 35 4.41 24.50 10.49
N GLU A 36 5.23 24.51 9.45
CA GLU A 36 6.64 24.87 9.54
C GLU A 36 7.04 25.73 8.34
N ASP A 37 8.11 26.49 8.46
CA ASP A 37 8.81 27.08 7.34
C ASP A 37 9.76 26.04 6.75
N ALA A 38 9.63 25.69 5.49
CA ALA A 38 10.32 24.57 4.85
C ALA A 38 11.84 24.53 5.09
N MET A 39 12.47 25.68 5.16
CA MET A 39 13.91 25.87 5.29
C MET A 39 14.27 26.98 6.30
N GLY A 40 13.36 27.31 7.22
CA GLY A 40 13.49 28.40 8.19
C GLY A 40 12.79 29.68 7.73
N PRO A 41 12.89 30.77 8.52
CA PRO A 41 12.10 31.98 8.34
C PRO A 41 12.17 32.54 6.92
N GLY A 42 11.01 32.82 6.32
CA GLY A 42 10.86 33.40 4.99
C GLY A 42 10.89 32.42 3.82
N SER A 43 11.02 31.11 4.07
CA SER A 43 10.78 30.05 3.07
C SER A 43 9.28 29.73 2.98
N PRO A 44 8.84 29.00 1.93
CA PRO A 44 7.45 28.57 1.85
C PRO A 44 6.99 27.79 3.07
N ARG A 45 5.74 28.01 3.49
CA ARG A 45 5.09 27.23 4.52
C ARG A 45 4.87 25.80 4.05
N VAL A 46 5.19 24.84 4.88
CA VAL A 46 4.86 23.43 4.70
C VAL A 46 3.94 22.91 5.80
N VAL A 47 3.09 21.98 5.45
CA VAL A 47 2.28 21.19 6.39
C VAL A 47 3.04 19.90 6.67
N VAL A 48 3.38 19.66 7.94
CA VAL A 48 4.16 18.48 8.35
C VAL A 48 3.26 17.49 9.06
N LEU A 49 3.21 16.28 8.52
CA LEU A 49 2.58 15.12 9.11
C LEU A 49 3.60 14.37 9.96
N HIS A 50 3.25 13.99 11.18
CA HIS A 50 4.13 13.28 12.11
C HIS A 50 3.54 11.94 12.53
N ASP A 51 4.36 10.88 12.51
CA ASP A 51 4.15 9.64 13.26
C ASP A 51 5.30 9.49 14.28
N ARG A 52 5.06 9.88 15.52
CA ARG A 52 6.07 9.90 16.58
C ARG A 52 6.52 8.50 16.98
N THR A 53 5.65 7.51 16.88
CA THR A 53 5.97 6.11 17.23
C THR A 53 6.89 5.47 16.20
N ALA A 54 6.64 5.69 14.93
CA ALA A 54 7.52 5.24 13.86
C ALA A 54 8.73 6.16 13.66
N GLY A 55 8.73 7.36 14.24
CA GLY A 55 9.75 8.38 14.02
C GLY A 55 9.79 8.82 12.55
N ALA A 56 8.61 9.08 11.97
CA ALA A 56 8.47 9.50 10.58
C ALA A 56 7.81 10.88 10.48
N GLU A 57 8.23 11.66 9.47
CA GLU A 57 7.71 12.98 9.15
C GLU A 57 7.60 13.18 7.65
N ALA A 58 6.47 13.72 7.17
CA ALA A 58 6.28 14.07 5.77
C ALA A 58 5.85 15.53 5.66
N ALA A 59 6.57 16.34 4.86
CA ALA A 59 6.28 17.76 4.66
C ALA A 59 5.72 18.01 3.26
N ILE A 60 4.59 18.69 3.20
CA ILE A 60 3.86 19.03 1.98
C ILE A 60 3.89 20.56 1.80
N ALA A 61 4.21 21.04 0.60
CA ALA A 61 4.31 22.46 0.26
C ALA A 61 3.13 22.91 -0.63
N PRO A 62 2.00 23.39 -0.08
CA PRO A 62 0.84 23.75 -0.89
C PRO A 62 1.12 24.86 -1.90
N SER A 63 1.85 25.91 -1.54
CA SER A 63 2.19 27.02 -2.46
C SER A 63 3.12 26.62 -3.60
N GLU A 64 3.83 25.50 -3.47
CA GLU A 64 4.86 25.01 -4.36
C GLU A 64 4.40 23.73 -5.09
N GLY A 65 3.32 23.83 -5.85
CA GLY A 65 2.80 22.68 -6.62
C GLY A 65 2.08 21.61 -5.81
N GLY A 66 1.77 21.87 -4.52
CA GLY A 66 1.13 20.89 -3.64
C GLY A 66 2.00 19.66 -3.36
N GLU A 67 3.30 19.75 -3.57
CA GLU A 67 4.22 18.62 -3.64
C GLU A 67 4.71 18.10 -2.28
N LEU A 68 5.14 16.84 -2.26
CA LEU A 68 5.94 16.26 -1.18
C LEU A 68 7.33 16.90 -1.21
N SER A 69 7.67 17.68 -0.18
CA SER A 69 8.96 18.39 -0.12
C SER A 69 10.00 17.73 0.77
N SER A 70 9.58 16.86 1.70
CA SER A 70 10.45 16.11 2.60
C SER A 70 9.73 14.84 3.06
N PHE A 71 10.45 13.75 3.19
CA PHE A 71 10.00 12.56 3.89
C PHE A 71 11.17 12.01 4.70
N LYS A 72 11.06 12.09 6.01
CA LYS A 72 12.09 11.67 6.95
C LYS A 72 11.65 10.47 7.75
N VAL A 73 12.60 9.60 8.07
CA VAL A 73 12.37 8.46 8.95
C VAL A 73 13.52 8.32 9.94
N THR A 74 13.22 7.87 11.15
CA THR A 74 14.25 7.59 12.15
C THR A 74 14.87 6.23 11.92
N ARG A 75 16.21 6.19 11.84
CA ARG A 75 16.99 4.96 11.76
C ARG A 75 18.18 5.06 12.73
N ASN A 76 18.35 4.06 13.59
CA ASN A 76 19.41 4.04 14.60
C ASN A 76 19.48 5.34 15.44
N GLY A 77 18.32 5.90 15.79
CA GLY A 77 18.21 7.14 16.56
C GLY A 77 18.52 8.43 15.80
N GLN A 78 18.73 8.36 14.49
CA GLN A 78 18.98 9.53 13.64
C GLN A 78 17.85 9.69 12.60
N MET A 79 17.43 10.93 12.34
CA MET A 79 16.52 11.26 11.24
C MET A 79 17.27 11.21 9.91
N VAL A 80 16.73 10.45 8.98
CA VAL A 80 17.23 10.29 7.61
C VAL A 80 16.25 10.97 6.66
N GLU A 81 16.70 11.97 5.91
CA GLU A 81 15.91 12.60 4.84
C GLU A 81 16.01 11.74 3.57
N LEU A 82 14.89 11.25 3.11
CA LEU A 82 14.81 10.38 1.94
C LEU A 82 14.68 11.16 0.64
N ILE A 83 13.91 12.27 0.67
CA ILE A 83 13.60 13.06 -0.52
C ILE A 83 14.78 13.98 -0.83
N TYR A 84 15.24 13.94 -2.07
CA TYR A 84 16.21 14.91 -2.56
C TYR A 84 15.54 16.30 -2.68
N ASN A 85 16.11 17.28 -2.02
CA ASN A 85 15.65 18.65 -2.07
C ASN A 85 16.85 19.56 -2.38
N ALA A 86 16.85 20.19 -3.55
CA ALA A 86 17.92 21.08 -4.02
C ALA A 86 18.04 22.39 -3.22
N ARG A 87 17.34 22.52 -2.10
CA ARG A 87 17.39 23.64 -1.14
C ARG A 87 17.02 25.02 -1.70
N ASN A 88 16.36 25.08 -2.85
CA ASN A 88 16.01 26.35 -3.43
C ASN A 88 14.59 26.33 -4.01
N TYR A 89 13.63 26.95 -3.30
CA TYR A 89 12.29 27.17 -3.81
C TYR A 89 12.22 28.32 -4.83
N ALA A 90 13.28 29.13 -4.94
CA ALA A 90 13.36 30.29 -5.86
C ALA A 90 14.05 29.97 -7.20
N SER A 91 14.18 28.71 -7.56
CA SER A 91 14.85 28.31 -8.81
C SER A 91 14.02 28.68 -10.05
N PRO A 92 14.68 28.88 -11.22
CA PRO A 92 13.97 29.23 -12.45
C PRO A 92 12.94 28.17 -12.84
N PRO A 93 11.79 28.55 -13.43
CA PRO A 93 10.82 27.61 -13.96
C PRO A 93 11.46 26.58 -14.90
N GLY A 94 11.07 25.30 -14.76
CA GLY A 94 11.51 24.22 -15.64
C GLY A 94 12.80 23.49 -15.22
N ALA A 95 13.52 23.94 -14.18
CA ALA A 95 14.63 23.16 -13.61
C ALA A 95 14.08 22.09 -12.65
N PHE A 96 14.74 20.91 -12.59
CA PHE A 96 14.42 19.90 -11.57
C PHE A 96 15.03 20.32 -10.23
N HIS A 97 14.18 20.44 -9.22
CA HIS A 97 14.56 20.91 -7.88
C HIS A 97 14.57 19.79 -6.84
N GLY A 98 14.40 18.53 -7.28
CA GLY A 98 14.14 17.43 -6.39
C GLY A 98 12.67 17.39 -5.98
N ARG A 99 12.42 16.91 -4.76
CA ARG A 99 11.10 16.77 -4.14
C ARG A 99 10.23 15.76 -4.88
N GLY A 100 8.90 15.88 -4.80
CA GLY A 100 7.95 15.00 -5.46
C GLY A 100 6.91 15.77 -6.28
N PRO A 101 7.34 16.54 -7.32
CA PRO A 101 6.41 17.31 -8.13
C PRO A 101 5.45 16.44 -8.94
N LEU A 102 4.17 16.82 -8.93
CA LEU A 102 3.14 16.17 -9.73
C LEU A 102 3.27 16.54 -11.21
N LEU A 103 3.29 15.54 -12.08
CA LEU A 103 3.29 15.66 -13.53
C LEU A 103 1.86 15.53 -14.05
N TRP A 104 1.19 16.66 -14.35
CA TRP A 104 -0.19 16.69 -14.83
C TRP A 104 -0.48 18.00 -15.57
N PRO A 105 -1.29 18.00 -16.65
CA PRO A 105 -2.04 16.90 -17.25
C PRO A 105 -1.26 16.09 -18.29
N ALA A 106 0.05 16.19 -18.30
CA ALA A 106 0.90 15.49 -19.26
C ALA A 106 2.22 15.04 -18.62
N VAL A 107 2.67 13.83 -18.94
CA VAL A 107 4.04 13.38 -18.64
C VAL A 107 4.94 13.62 -19.84
N GLY A 108 6.17 14.09 -19.62
CA GLY A 108 7.14 14.43 -20.67
C GLY A 108 6.72 15.60 -21.56
N ALA A 109 7.48 15.82 -22.63
CA ALA A 109 7.20 16.86 -23.62
C ALA A 109 6.03 16.49 -24.54
N GLN A 110 5.30 17.54 -25.00
CA GLN A 110 4.23 17.44 -26.01
C GLN A 110 4.67 18.16 -27.28
N TYR A 111 4.53 17.51 -28.44
CA TYR A 111 4.96 18.07 -29.73
C TYR A 111 4.09 17.49 -30.86
N PRO A 112 3.85 18.25 -31.96
CA PRO A 112 3.02 17.78 -33.05
C PRO A 112 3.51 16.47 -33.66
N VAL A 113 2.60 15.56 -34.01
CA VAL A 113 2.93 14.27 -34.62
C VAL A 113 3.74 14.49 -35.90
N GLY A 114 4.81 13.74 -36.09
CA GLY A 114 5.72 13.85 -37.24
C GLY A 114 6.80 14.91 -37.07
N THR A 115 6.85 15.63 -35.94
CA THR A 115 7.93 16.55 -35.62
C THR A 115 8.90 15.98 -34.59
N ILE A 116 10.15 16.45 -34.61
CA ILE A 116 11.16 16.15 -33.60
C ILE A 116 11.44 17.42 -32.82
N PRO A 117 11.19 17.45 -31.49
CA PRO A 117 11.48 18.65 -30.71
C PRO A 117 13.00 18.91 -30.64
N LYS A 118 13.39 20.19 -30.48
CA LYS A 118 14.80 20.56 -30.32
C LYS A 118 15.41 20.10 -28.99
N ALA A 119 14.56 19.80 -27.99
CA ALA A 119 14.95 19.27 -26.69
C ALA A 119 13.92 18.25 -26.23
N SER A 120 14.36 17.28 -25.43
CA SER A 120 13.50 16.24 -24.87
C SER A 120 12.45 16.76 -23.87
N CYS A 121 12.68 17.95 -23.32
CA CYS A 121 11.80 18.64 -22.40
C CYS A 121 11.79 20.15 -22.67
N GLY A 122 10.60 20.75 -22.72
CA GLY A 122 10.41 22.17 -22.99
C GLY A 122 8.95 22.49 -23.24
N MET A 123 8.66 23.73 -23.61
CA MET A 123 7.30 24.13 -24.00
C MET A 123 6.95 23.48 -25.34
N GLY A 124 5.85 22.73 -25.34
CA GLY A 124 5.30 22.10 -26.53
C GLY A 124 3.88 22.55 -26.82
N THR A 125 3.21 21.85 -27.74
CA THR A 125 1.82 22.14 -28.12
C THR A 125 1.05 20.85 -28.38
N TYR A 126 -0.29 20.94 -28.25
CA TYR A 126 -1.21 19.85 -28.58
C TYR A 126 -2.56 20.39 -29.07
N PRO A 127 -3.26 19.67 -29.97
CA PRO A 127 -4.60 20.05 -30.44
C PRO A 127 -5.69 19.50 -29.54
N VAL A 128 -6.69 20.31 -29.20
CA VAL A 128 -7.91 19.90 -28.51
C VAL A 128 -9.04 20.87 -28.84
N MET A 129 -10.29 20.39 -29.01
CA MET A 129 -11.47 21.21 -29.32
C MET A 129 -11.25 22.17 -30.50
N GLY A 130 -10.56 21.70 -31.57
CA GLY A 130 -10.29 22.48 -32.77
C GLY A 130 -9.28 23.61 -32.61
N LYS A 131 -8.58 23.74 -31.48
CA LYS A 131 -7.55 24.74 -31.19
C LYS A 131 -6.25 24.06 -30.77
N THR A 132 -5.13 24.81 -30.90
CA THR A 132 -3.81 24.36 -30.42
C THR A 132 -3.49 25.11 -29.12
N TYR A 133 -3.11 24.36 -28.10
CA TYR A 133 -2.75 24.89 -26.79
C TYR A 133 -1.27 24.61 -26.48
N PRO A 134 -0.57 25.54 -25.80
CA PRO A 134 0.77 25.26 -25.28
C PRO A 134 0.70 24.29 -24.11
N MET A 135 1.75 23.48 -23.92
CA MET A 135 1.88 22.59 -22.77
C MET A 135 3.35 22.55 -22.34
N PRO A 136 3.66 22.96 -21.10
CA PRO A 136 5.01 22.82 -20.58
C PRO A 136 5.34 21.33 -20.38
N CYS A 137 6.64 21.02 -20.41
CA CYS A 137 7.10 19.68 -20.13
C CYS A 137 6.63 19.24 -18.75
N HIS A 138 6.07 18.04 -18.66
CA HIS A 138 5.46 17.48 -17.45
C HIS A 138 4.21 18.22 -16.96
N GLY A 139 3.54 18.97 -17.83
CA GLY A 139 2.34 19.73 -17.46
C GLY A 139 2.64 20.93 -16.56
N PHE A 140 1.58 21.57 -16.09
CA PHE A 140 1.67 22.83 -15.34
C PHE A 140 1.35 22.69 -13.84
N ALA A 141 0.80 21.57 -13.39
CA ALA A 141 0.32 21.42 -12.02
C ALA A 141 1.40 21.73 -10.96
N LYS A 142 2.64 21.31 -11.23
CA LYS A 142 3.81 21.54 -10.36
C LYS A 142 4.24 23.01 -10.23
N GLU A 143 3.77 23.87 -11.13
CA GLU A 143 4.12 25.32 -11.17
C GLU A 143 2.97 26.20 -10.65
N MET A 144 1.85 25.58 -10.23
CA MET A 144 0.68 26.29 -9.72
C MET A 144 0.65 26.28 -8.19
N PRO A 145 0.19 27.35 -7.55
CA PRO A 145 -0.11 27.30 -6.12
C PRO A 145 -1.37 26.46 -5.88
N TRP A 146 -1.31 25.56 -4.92
CA TRP A 146 -2.42 24.72 -4.49
C TRP A 146 -3.01 25.24 -3.19
N LYS A 147 -4.25 24.90 -2.94
CA LYS A 147 -4.96 25.25 -1.72
C LYS A 147 -5.00 24.07 -0.78
N GLU A 148 -4.64 24.29 0.47
CA GLU A 148 -4.95 23.32 1.53
C GLU A 148 -6.46 23.30 1.78
N ILE A 149 -7.09 22.13 1.72
CA ILE A 149 -8.53 21.95 1.90
C ILE A 149 -8.85 21.42 3.28
N SER A 150 -8.06 20.47 3.77
CA SER A 150 -8.28 19.87 5.09
C SER A 150 -6.98 19.30 5.64
N ARG A 151 -6.93 19.22 6.96
CA ARG A 151 -5.93 18.45 7.71
C ARG A 151 -6.57 17.80 8.93
N SER A 152 -6.06 16.66 9.33
CA SER A 152 -6.48 15.98 10.55
C SER A 152 -5.39 15.04 11.04
N ALA A 153 -5.46 14.69 12.32
CA ALA A 153 -4.74 13.56 12.88
C ALA A 153 -5.67 12.81 13.82
N ASP A 154 -5.69 11.50 13.71
CA ASP A 154 -6.53 10.63 14.54
C ASP A 154 -5.75 9.38 15.00
N ALA A 155 -6.43 8.33 15.41
CA ALA A 155 -5.79 7.09 15.85
C ALA A 155 -5.16 6.29 14.69
N HIS A 156 -5.49 6.60 13.44
CA HIS A 156 -5.11 5.83 12.26
C HIS A 156 -3.98 6.50 11.46
N GLY A 157 -3.86 7.84 11.50
CA GLY A 157 -2.83 8.56 10.77
C GLY A 157 -2.88 10.07 10.92
N ALA A 158 -1.93 10.72 10.28
CA ALA A 158 -1.93 12.16 10.03
C ALA A 158 -2.22 12.41 8.56
N HIS A 159 -3.11 13.37 8.27
CA HIS A 159 -3.65 13.58 6.92
C HIS A 159 -3.61 15.05 6.53
N VAL A 160 -3.37 15.32 5.25
CA VAL A 160 -3.59 16.62 4.62
C VAL A 160 -4.09 16.44 3.20
N THR A 161 -5.06 17.26 2.80
CA THR A 161 -5.55 17.34 1.42
C THR A 161 -5.22 18.71 0.83
N VAL A 162 -4.60 18.71 -0.35
CA VAL A 162 -4.36 19.91 -1.15
C VAL A 162 -5.09 19.80 -2.48
N GLU A 163 -5.54 20.92 -3.03
CA GLU A 163 -6.41 20.98 -4.21
C GLU A 163 -5.90 21.98 -5.23
N LEU A 164 -5.92 21.60 -6.51
CA LEU A 164 -5.82 22.48 -7.66
C LEU A 164 -7.13 22.42 -8.46
N GLN A 165 -7.75 23.58 -8.69
CA GLN A 165 -8.93 23.70 -9.57
C GLN A 165 -8.55 24.46 -10.84
N ASP A 166 -9.35 24.27 -11.89
CA ASP A 166 -9.23 25.07 -13.09
C ASP A 166 -9.46 26.56 -12.81
N SER A 167 -8.76 27.38 -13.57
CA SER A 167 -8.75 28.83 -13.46
C SER A 167 -8.40 29.46 -14.81
N ASP A 168 -8.50 30.76 -14.93
CA ASP A 168 -8.04 31.47 -16.13
C ASP A 168 -6.56 31.24 -16.43
N ALA A 169 -5.75 31.01 -15.41
CA ALA A 169 -4.34 30.67 -15.56
C ALA A 169 -4.13 29.28 -16.18
N THR A 170 -4.85 28.26 -15.69
CA THR A 170 -4.75 26.88 -16.20
C THR A 170 -5.40 26.70 -17.55
N ARG A 171 -6.51 27.42 -17.84
CA ARG A 171 -7.23 27.35 -19.10
C ARG A 171 -6.45 27.83 -20.32
N LYS A 172 -5.36 28.59 -20.10
CA LYS A 172 -4.40 28.95 -21.15
C LYS A 172 -3.65 27.73 -21.70
N TYR A 173 -3.48 26.71 -20.88
CA TYR A 173 -2.80 25.46 -21.20
C TYR A 173 -3.76 24.31 -21.46
N TYR A 174 -4.92 24.30 -20.76
CA TYR A 174 -5.79 23.14 -20.69
C TYR A 174 -7.26 23.58 -20.54
N PRO A 175 -8.06 23.54 -21.63
CA PRO A 175 -9.38 24.18 -21.67
C PRO A 175 -10.50 23.35 -21.04
N PHE A 176 -10.20 22.57 -20.02
CA PHE A 176 -11.16 21.75 -19.29
C PHE A 176 -11.41 22.31 -17.90
N ALA A 177 -12.63 22.13 -17.41
CA ALA A 177 -12.98 22.34 -16.03
C ALA A 177 -12.63 21.08 -15.24
N PHE A 178 -11.80 21.22 -14.22
CA PHE A 178 -11.29 20.10 -13.45
C PHE A 178 -11.11 20.44 -11.97
N ARG A 179 -11.02 19.39 -11.18
CA ARG A 179 -10.54 19.43 -9.82
C ARG A 179 -9.53 18.29 -9.62
N LEU A 180 -8.42 18.61 -9.03
CA LEU A 180 -7.35 17.67 -8.71
C LEU A 180 -7.04 17.77 -7.23
N ASP A 181 -7.39 16.72 -6.47
CA ASP A 181 -7.11 16.60 -5.05
C ASP A 181 -5.88 15.71 -4.85
N VAL A 182 -4.98 16.07 -3.95
CA VAL A 182 -3.91 15.20 -3.48
C VAL A 182 -4.07 15.00 -1.99
N ASN A 183 -4.31 13.73 -1.60
CA ASN A 183 -4.47 13.33 -0.21
C ASN A 183 -3.17 12.66 0.25
N TYR A 184 -2.50 13.24 1.22
CA TYR A 184 -1.35 12.68 1.89
C TYR A 184 -1.78 12.09 3.22
N GLU A 185 -1.37 10.84 3.48
CA GLU A 185 -1.60 10.12 4.72
C GLU A 185 -0.30 9.52 5.21
N LEU A 186 0.13 9.90 6.42
CA LEU A 186 1.25 9.28 7.12
C LEU A 186 0.71 8.38 8.22
N ALA A 187 0.92 7.07 8.06
CA ALA A 187 0.47 6.05 8.99
C ALA A 187 1.52 4.93 9.10
N ASP A 188 1.79 4.46 10.31
CA ASP A 188 2.74 3.36 10.58
C ASP A 188 4.13 3.55 9.94
N GLY A 189 4.56 4.80 9.82
CA GLY A 189 5.84 5.16 9.19
C GLY A 189 5.85 5.09 7.67
N HIS A 190 4.70 4.88 7.03
CA HIS A 190 4.52 4.82 5.58
C HIS A 190 3.72 6.04 5.08
N LEU A 191 4.06 6.50 3.88
CA LEU A 191 3.35 7.61 3.25
C LEU A 191 2.51 7.10 2.07
N THR A 192 1.20 7.30 2.16
CA THR A 192 0.26 7.10 1.06
C THR A 192 -0.05 8.45 0.42
N VAL A 193 -0.06 8.50 -0.91
CA VAL A 193 -0.40 9.70 -1.69
C VAL A 193 -1.45 9.34 -2.73
N ASP A 194 -2.66 9.86 -2.59
CA ASP A 194 -3.75 9.67 -3.55
C ASP A 194 -3.95 10.92 -4.40
N TYR A 195 -3.74 10.79 -5.69
CA TYR A 195 -4.05 11.81 -6.70
C TYR A 195 -5.43 11.53 -7.28
N VAL A 196 -6.41 12.37 -6.97
CA VAL A 196 -7.80 12.19 -7.41
C VAL A 196 -8.13 13.24 -8.45
N VAL A 197 -8.21 12.83 -9.72
CA VAL A 197 -8.57 13.68 -10.85
C VAL A 197 -10.07 13.63 -11.07
N LYS A 198 -10.74 14.77 -11.11
CA LYS A 198 -12.18 14.91 -11.36
C LYS A 198 -12.41 15.80 -12.57
N SER A 199 -13.20 15.31 -13.52
CA SER A 199 -13.70 16.07 -14.66
C SER A 199 -15.04 16.71 -14.28
N ASP A 200 -15.18 18.01 -14.50
CA ASP A 200 -16.46 18.68 -14.24
C ASP A 200 -17.55 18.23 -15.22
N GLN A 201 -18.80 18.19 -14.75
CA GLN A 201 -19.95 17.79 -15.55
C GLN A 201 -20.19 18.74 -16.75
N SER A 202 -19.71 19.99 -16.68
CA SER A 202 -19.85 20.99 -17.73
C SER A 202 -18.93 20.82 -18.92
N ASN A 203 -17.93 19.91 -18.83
CA ASN A 203 -17.05 19.63 -19.97
C ASN A 203 -17.83 19.05 -21.15
N ALA A 204 -17.65 19.63 -22.35
CA ALA A 204 -18.35 19.18 -23.56
C ALA A 204 -17.76 17.85 -24.12
N GLU A 205 -16.52 17.54 -23.80
CA GLU A 205 -15.79 16.37 -24.30
C GLU A 205 -15.06 15.66 -23.13
N PRO A 206 -14.74 14.38 -23.28
CA PRO A 206 -13.93 13.67 -22.29
C PRO A 206 -12.57 14.37 -22.09
N MET A 207 -12.20 14.60 -20.85
CA MET A 207 -10.98 15.28 -20.44
C MET A 207 -9.75 14.36 -20.61
N PRO A 208 -8.81 14.68 -21.55
CA PRO A 208 -7.67 13.81 -21.85
C PRO A 208 -6.47 14.16 -21.00
N PHE A 209 -5.86 13.23 -20.30
CA PHE A 209 -4.62 13.49 -19.55
C PHE A 209 -3.71 12.26 -19.44
N SER A 210 -2.46 12.50 -19.10
CA SER A 210 -1.56 11.54 -18.49
C SER A 210 -1.02 12.13 -17.19
N ILE A 211 -0.60 11.27 -16.26
CA ILE A 211 -0.24 11.67 -14.90
C ILE A 211 1.01 10.92 -14.43
N GLY A 212 1.77 11.51 -13.55
CA GLY A 212 2.93 10.88 -12.89
C GLY A 212 3.45 11.74 -11.76
N ASN A 213 4.51 11.26 -11.12
CA ASN A 213 5.24 12.03 -10.13
C ASN A 213 6.74 11.94 -10.41
N HIS A 214 7.46 13.06 -10.27
CA HIS A 214 8.91 13.10 -10.46
C HIS A 214 9.63 12.96 -9.11
N LEU A 215 9.28 11.89 -8.38
CA LEU A 215 9.77 11.64 -7.04
C LEU A 215 11.29 11.41 -7.04
N GLY A 216 12.03 12.30 -6.38
CA GLY A 216 13.50 12.25 -6.29
C GLY A 216 13.96 11.83 -4.90
N PHE A 217 14.78 10.79 -4.81
CA PHE A 217 15.38 10.33 -3.56
C PHE A 217 16.85 10.72 -3.49
N ASN A 218 17.35 11.03 -2.30
CA ASN A 218 18.78 11.23 -2.04
C ASN A 218 19.58 9.97 -2.37
N ILE A 219 20.75 10.13 -3.00
CA ILE A 219 21.69 9.03 -3.24
C ILE A 219 23.08 9.46 -2.77
N PRO A 220 23.63 8.78 -1.75
CA PRO A 220 23.00 7.77 -0.92
C PRO A 220 21.98 8.41 0.04
N PHE A 221 20.94 7.68 0.44
CA PHE A 221 20.01 8.17 1.47
C PHE A 221 20.49 7.86 2.89
N VAL A 222 21.41 6.95 3.09
CA VAL A 222 22.09 6.72 4.37
C VAL A 222 23.47 7.36 4.35
N LYS A 223 23.73 8.27 5.28
CA LYS A 223 25.00 8.99 5.37
C LYS A 223 26.17 8.01 5.56
N GLY A 224 27.20 8.13 4.70
CA GLY A 224 28.39 7.31 4.73
C GLY A 224 28.35 6.06 3.86
N SER A 225 27.20 5.73 3.28
CA SER A 225 27.12 4.69 2.25
C SER A 225 27.80 5.15 0.96
N ASN A 226 28.36 4.20 0.20
CA ASN A 226 28.86 4.47 -1.13
C ASN A 226 27.67 4.64 -2.10
N PRO A 227 27.50 5.79 -2.75
CA PRO A 227 26.37 6.05 -3.64
C PRO A 227 26.34 5.13 -4.85
N ASP A 228 27.48 4.66 -5.35
CA ASP A 228 27.57 3.75 -6.50
C ASP A 228 27.04 2.35 -6.20
N ASP A 229 27.02 1.94 -4.92
CA ASP A 229 26.55 0.63 -4.48
C ASP A 229 25.07 0.61 -4.12
N VAL A 230 24.38 1.76 -4.11
CA VAL A 230 22.91 1.78 -4.01
C VAL A 230 22.33 1.07 -5.22
N LYS A 231 21.39 0.13 -4.99
CA LYS A 231 20.81 -0.66 -6.07
C LYS A 231 19.40 -0.22 -6.39
N PHE A 232 19.03 -0.33 -7.65
CA PHE A 232 17.68 -0.16 -8.15
C PHE A 232 17.09 -1.51 -8.58
N GLU A 233 15.83 -1.76 -8.19
CA GLU A 233 15.07 -2.96 -8.52
C GLU A 233 13.67 -2.58 -8.98
N THR A 234 13.21 -3.19 -10.08
CA THR A 234 11.81 -3.13 -10.53
C THR A 234 11.50 -4.28 -11.48
N GLN A 235 10.23 -4.68 -11.55
CA GLN A 235 9.78 -5.88 -12.28
C GLN A 235 9.39 -5.61 -13.74
N ASN A 236 10.00 -4.62 -14.37
CA ASN A 236 9.81 -4.37 -15.80
C ASN A 236 10.39 -5.51 -16.63
N THR A 237 9.83 -5.77 -17.81
CA THR A 237 10.38 -6.71 -18.79
C THR A 237 10.88 -6.03 -20.04
N VAL A 238 10.54 -4.75 -20.23
CA VAL A 238 10.79 -3.98 -21.44
C VAL A 238 11.29 -2.58 -21.08
N GLN A 239 12.27 -2.08 -21.83
CA GLN A 239 12.65 -0.68 -21.89
C GLN A 239 12.22 -0.11 -23.25
N LEU A 240 11.44 0.97 -23.25
CA LEU A 240 11.14 1.72 -24.48
C LEU A 240 12.36 2.52 -24.90
N LEU A 241 12.63 2.59 -26.20
CA LEU A 241 13.82 3.27 -26.70
C LEU A 241 13.54 4.74 -27.03
N ARG A 242 14.56 5.56 -26.90
CA ARG A 242 14.55 6.98 -27.30
C ARG A 242 15.52 7.19 -28.47
N ASN A 243 15.16 8.10 -29.37
CA ASN A 243 16.06 8.55 -30.41
C ASN A 243 17.09 9.58 -29.89
N SER A 244 17.96 10.07 -30.75
CA SER A 244 19.00 11.05 -30.42
C SER A 244 18.47 12.39 -29.89
N ALA A 245 17.20 12.72 -30.13
CA ALA A 245 16.54 13.90 -29.57
C ALA A 245 15.90 13.62 -28.18
N GLY A 246 16.05 12.40 -27.64
CA GLY A 246 15.49 12.02 -26.33
C GLY A 246 13.99 11.74 -26.33
N VAL A 247 13.36 11.56 -27.50
CA VAL A 247 11.94 11.21 -27.64
C VAL A 247 11.77 9.73 -27.94
N LEU A 248 10.63 9.16 -27.56
CA LEU A 248 10.34 7.74 -27.80
C LEU A 248 10.36 7.44 -29.30
N SER A 249 11.14 6.43 -29.70
CA SER A 249 11.29 6.00 -31.10
C SER A 249 10.15 5.10 -31.58
N GLY A 250 9.34 4.55 -30.68
CA GLY A 250 8.38 3.48 -30.96
C GLY A 250 8.98 2.08 -30.85
N GLU A 251 10.28 1.97 -30.67
CA GLU A 251 11.00 0.71 -30.48
C GLU A 251 11.17 0.37 -29.00
N SER A 252 11.43 -0.88 -28.72
CA SER A 252 11.69 -1.38 -27.37
C SER A 252 12.75 -2.48 -27.38
N LYS A 253 13.34 -2.74 -26.21
CA LYS A 253 14.23 -3.87 -25.99
C LYS A 253 13.89 -4.61 -24.69
N PRO A 254 14.18 -5.92 -24.59
CA PRO A 254 14.12 -6.63 -23.33
C PRO A 254 15.04 -5.97 -22.30
N ARG A 255 14.55 -5.69 -21.10
CA ARG A 255 15.28 -5.14 -19.97
C ARG A 255 14.55 -5.44 -18.68
N THR A 256 15.26 -5.87 -17.68
CA THR A 256 14.75 -6.05 -16.31
C THR A 256 15.77 -5.52 -15.31
N PHE A 257 15.31 -5.17 -14.12
CA PHE A 257 16.11 -4.85 -12.94
C PHE A 257 15.84 -5.87 -11.81
N ASP A 258 15.49 -7.08 -12.18
CA ASP A 258 15.45 -8.25 -11.32
C ASP A 258 16.44 -9.30 -11.89
N PRO A 259 17.60 -9.52 -11.23
CA PRO A 259 18.06 -9.01 -9.94
C PRO A 259 18.41 -7.50 -9.92
N PRO A 260 18.45 -6.86 -8.71
CA PRO A 260 18.76 -5.44 -8.55
C PRO A 260 20.14 -5.06 -9.10
N GLU A 261 20.23 -3.92 -9.79
CA GLU A 261 21.47 -3.38 -10.35
C GLU A 261 21.98 -2.16 -9.57
N ALA A 262 23.30 -2.05 -9.43
CA ALA A 262 23.95 -0.93 -8.77
C ALA A 262 23.85 0.37 -9.60
N LEU A 263 23.50 1.49 -8.96
CA LEU A 263 23.32 2.79 -9.63
C LEU A 263 24.61 3.33 -10.24
N GLY A 264 25.80 2.93 -9.75
CA GLY A 264 27.08 3.29 -10.35
C GLY A 264 27.24 2.85 -11.81
N THR A 265 26.41 1.91 -12.29
CA THR A 265 26.39 1.44 -13.69
C THR A 265 25.46 2.26 -14.59
N PHE A 266 24.68 3.20 -14.03
CA PHE A 266 23.69 3.98 -14.78
C PHE A 266 24.32 5.23 -15.41
N ASP A 267 23.91 5.51 -16.65
CA ASP A 267 24.16 6.83 -17.25
C ASP A 267 23.11 7.83 -16.74
N ALA A 268 23.54 8.68 -15.83
CA ALA A 268 22.70 9.64 -15.13
C ALA A 268 21.95 10.66 -16.03
N HIS A 269 22.33 10.77 -17.28
CA HIS A 269 21.75 11.73 -18.23
C HIS A 269 20.69 11.11 -19.15
N VAL A 270 20.49 9.81 -19.06
CA VAL A 270 19.56 9.07 -19.93
C VAL A 270 18.42 8.50 -19.10
N ALA A 271 17.24 9.09 -19.24
CA ALA A 271 16.03 8.52 -18.63
C ALA A 271 15.67 7.16 -19.26
N LEU A 272 15.38 6.18 -18.41
CA LEU A 272 15.02 4.83 -18.80
C LEU A 272 13.49 4.62 -18.66
N PRO A 273 12.72 4.69 -19.75
CA PRO A 273 11.28 4.44 -19.72
C PRO A 273 11.02 2.93 -19.64
N LEU A 274 10.53 2.48 -18.50
CA LEU A 274 10.34 1.07 -18.15
C LEU A 274 8.87 0.68 -18.29
N ALA A 275 8.61 -0.45 -18.95
CA ALA A 275 7.28 -0.96 -19.28
C ALA A 275 7.23 -2.50 -19.18
N GLY A 276 6.09 -3.11 -19.51
CA GLY A 276 5.92 -4.56 -19.52
C GLY A 276 5.84 -5.17 -18.12
N TYR A 277 5.17 -4.50 -17.21
CA TYR A 277 4.91 -5.00 -15.85
C TYR A 277 3.81 -6.05 -15.87
N ARG A 278 4.09 -7.23 -15.33
CA ARG A 278 3.13 -8.35 -15.25
C ARG A 278 2.34 -8.35 -13.94
N SER A 279 2.75 -7.55 -12.98
CA SER A 279 2.18 -7.40 -11.66
C SER A 279 2.04 -5.94 -11.31
N GLN A 280 1.55 -5.64 -10.10
CA GLN A 280 1.51 -4.27 -9.58
C GLN A 280 2.91 -3.65 -9.62
N PRO A 281 3.10 -2.53 -10.35
CA PRO A 281 4.40 -1.92 -10.50
C PRO A 281 4.94 -1.39 -9.18
N PHE A 282 6.20 -1.69 -8.90
CA PHE A 282 6.95 -1.09 -7.81
C PHE A 282 8.38 -0.75 -8.25
N ALA A 283 9.01 0.16 -7.53
CA ALA A 283 10.41 0.46 -7.61
C ALA A 283 11.02 0.39 -6.20
N ARG A 284 12.22 -0.20 -6.07
CA ARG A 284 12.97 -0.27 -4.82
C ARG A 284 14.35 0.34 -4.99
N LEU A 285 14.75 1.14 -4.02
CA LEU A 285 16.11 1.62 -3.84
C LEU A 285 16.69 0.93 -2.61
N ILE A 286 17.80 0.23 -2.78
CA ILE A 286 18.41 -0.61 -1.75
C ILE A 286 19.78 -0.01 -1.42
N ASP A 287 19.89 0.57 -0.23
CA ASP A 287 21.17 1.09 0.28
C ASP A 287 22.08 -0.06 0.74
N PRO A 288 23.43 0.04 0.62
CA PRO A 288 24.36 -0.98 1.11
C PRO A 288 24.21 -1.34 2.59
N THR A 289 23.64 -0.45 3.41
CA THR A 289 23.31 -0.72 4.81
C THR A 289 22.11 -1.66 5.00
N GLY A 290 21.41 -2.00 3.90
CA GLY A 290 20.19 -2.81 3.90
C GLY A 290 18.91 -2.02 4.09
N MET A 291 18.94 -0.70 4.26
CA MET A 291 17.75 0.14 4.22
C MET A 291 17.18 0.17 2.80
N VAL A 292 15.87 -0.03 2.68
CA VAL A 292 15.18 -0.06 1.39
C VAL A 292 14.05 0.95 1.38
N ILE A 293 13.98 1.74 0.30
CA ILE A 293 12.81 2.55 -0.04
C ILE A 293 12.04 1.81 -1.12
N ARG A 294 10.76 1.60 -0.91
CA ARG A 294 9.86 0.99 -1.89
C ARG A 294 8.77 1.99 -2.27
N VAL A 295 8.57 2.19 -3.56
CA VAL A 295 7.47 2.96 -4.14
C VAL A 295 6.59 2.00 -4.91
N THR A 296 5.34 1.85 -4.49
CA THR A 296 4.34 1.03 -5.16
C THR A 296 3.26 1.92 -5.75
N GLU A 297 2.81 1.64 -6.98
CA GLU A 297 1.77 2.41 -7.64
C GLU A 297 0.52 1.58 -7.93
N THR A 298 -0.67 2.22 -7.80
CA THR A 298 -1.97 1.65 -8.19
C THR A 298 -2.83 2.69 -8.89
N SER A 299 -3.85 2.24 -9.62
CA SER A 299 -4.86 3.12 -10.21
C SER A 299 -6.24 2.48 -10.26
N THR A 300 -7.28 3.30 -10.47
CA THR A 300 -8.66 2.82 -10.61
C THR A 300 -8.93 2.05 -11.91
N SER A 301 -8.05 2.18 -12.90
CA SER A 301 -8.20 1.46 -14.17
C SER A 301 -6.84 1.04 -14.70
N THR A 302 -6.81 -0.12 -15.33
CA THR A 302 -5.67 -0.55 -16.15
C THR A 302 -5.77 0.13 -17.51
N LEU A 303 -4.65 0.67 -17.99
CA LEU A 303 -4.52 1.18 -19.34
C LEU A 303 -3.85 0.12 -20.23
N PRO A 304 -4.15 0.09 -21.56
CA PRO A 304 -3.51 -0.87 -22.46
C PRO A 304 -2.01 -0.58 -22.60
N GLU A 305 -1.21 -1.62 -22.68
CA GLU A 305 0.22 -1.55 -23.02
C GLU A 305 0.43 -1.04 -24.46
N PRO A 306 1.56 -0.37 -24.76
CA PRO A 306 2.70 -0.14 -23.90
C PRO A 306 2.56 1.16 -23.07
N LEU A 307 2.77 1.06 -21.76
CA LEU A 307 2.79 2.20 -20.84
C LEU A 307 4.11 2.24 -20.09
N ILE A 308 4.64 3.46 -19.91
CA ILE A 308 5.69 3.68 -18.91
C ILE A 308 5.02 3.60 -17.55
N ARG A 309 5.56 2.75 -16.67
CA ARG A 309 5.12 2.67 -15.28
C ARG A 309 6.15 3.31 -14.36
N PHE A 310 7.43 3.15 -14.66
CA PHE A 310 8.51 3.91 -14.03
C PHE A 310 9.44 4.45 -15.12
N ASN A 311 9.76 5.75 -15.01
CA ASN A 311 10.78 6.40 -15.82
C ASN A 311 11.98 6.64 -14.91
N ALA A 312 13.00 5.77 -14.97
CA ALA A 312 14.16 5.88 -14.09
C ALA A 312 15.14 6.95 -14.59
N TYR A 313 15.50 7.89 -13.71
CA TYR A 313 16.34 9.03 -14.04
C TYR A 313 17.27 9.44 -12.90
N GLY A 314 18.46 9.94 -13.22
CA GLY A 314 19.45 10.37 -12.25
C GLY A 314 20.48 9.29 -11.90
N GLY A 315 21.26 9.51 -10.86
CA GLY A 315 22.28 8.57 -10.39
C GLY A 315 23.22 9.17 -9.36
N PRO A 316 24.24 8.42 -8.94
CA PRO A 316 25.17 8.83 -7.87
C PRO A 316 25.84 10.18 -8.06
N LYS A 317 26.25 10.51 -9.30
CA LYS A 317 26.92 11.77 -9.64
C LYS A 317 26.03 13.01 -9.45
N GLN A 318 24.71 12.86 -9.54
CA GLN A 318 23.74 13.93 -9.31
C GLN A 318 23.35 14.03 -7.84
N GLY A 319 23.64 13.02 -7.03
CA GLY A 319 23.23 12.92 -5.63
C GLY A 319 21.76 12.58 -5.47
N TYR A 320 21.07 12.20 -6.53
CA TYR A 320 19.67 11.75 -6.51
C TYR A 320 19.38 10.69 -7.55
N PHE A 321 18.30 9.93 -7.30
CA PHE A 321 17.70 9.04 -8.29
C PHE A 321 16.17 9.13 -8.22
N CYS A 322 15.53 9.19 -9.38
CA CYS A 322 14.09 9.34 -9.54
C CYS A 322 13.49 8.08 -10.18
N PRO A 323 12.89 7.18 -9.41
CA PRO A 323 12.02 6.16 -9.96
C PRO A 323 10.64 6.79 -10.20
N GLU A 324 10.51 7.58 -11.26
CA GLU A 324 9.30 8.37 -11.53
C GLU A 324 8.12 7.45 -11.90
N PRO A 325 7.09 7.31 -11.06
CA PRO A 325 5.88 6.57 -11.42
C PRO A 325 5.05 7.37 -12.44
N TRP A 326 4.72 6.73 -13.58
CA TRP A 326 3.97 7.34 -14.67
C TRP A 326 2.76 6.49 -15.07
N PHE A 327 1.62 7.17 -15.33
CA PHE A 327 0.49 6.65 -16.09
C PHE A 327 0.39 7.41 -17.40
N GLY A 328 1.04 6.90 -18.42
CA GLY A 328 1.10 7.51 -19.72
C GLY A 328 2.44 7.34 -20.40
N VAL A 329 2.59 8.00 -21.53
CA VAL A 329 3.84 8.09 -22.27
C VAL A 329 4.08 9.53 -22.70
N GLN A 330 5.32 9.87 -22.98
CA GLN A 330 5.66 11.15 -23.58
C GLN A 330 4.81 11.40 -24.84
N ASN A 331 4.36 12.64 -25.02
CA ASN A 331 3.56 13.07 -26.17
C ASN A 331 2.14 12.48 -26.28
N SER A 332 1.59 11.96 -25.18
CA SER A 332 0.27 11.30 -25.15
C SER A 332 -0.89 12.19 -25.62
N LEU A 333 -0.86 13.49 -25.34
CA LEU A 333 -1.91 14.43 -25.77
C LEU A 333 -1.98 14.59 -27.31
N ASN A 334 -0.87 14.39 -28.02
CA ASN A 334 -0.84 14.43 -29.49
C ASN A 334 -1.09 13.06 -30.14
N THR A 335 -0.57 11.98 -29.53
CA THR A 335 -0.63 10.64 -30.13
C THR A 335 -1.86 9.84 -29.69
N GLY A 336 -2.47 10.20 -28.57
CA GLY A 336 -3.53 9.40 -27.92
C GLY A 336 -3.04 8.11 -27.24
N VAL A 337 -1.74 7.79 -27.35
CA VAL A 337 -1.15 6.59 -26.74
C VAL A 337 -0.95 6.81 -25.24
N GLY A 338 -1.42 5.87 -24.42
CA GLY A 338 -1.32 5.94 -22.95
C GLY A 338 -2.09 7.12 -22.34
N LEU A 339 -3.13 7.60 -23.02
CA LEU A 339 -3.93 8.74 -22.62
C LEU A 339 -5.18 8.29 -21.88
N ILE A 340 -5.40 8.83 -20.68
CA ILE A 340 -6.65 8.68 -19.94
C ILE A 340 -7.65 9.67 -20.50
N LYS A 341 -8.90 9.22 -20.80
CA LYS A 341 -10.01 10.08 -21.24
C LYS A 341 -11.13 10.00 -20.22
N LEU A 342 -11.15 10.95 -19.31
CA LEU A 342 -12.12 10.98 -18.23
C LEU A 342 -13.42 11.64 -18.69
N GLN A 343 -14.54 10.93 -18.58
CA GLN A 343 -15.86 11.43 -18.96
C GLN A 343 -16.27 12.63 -18.10
N PRO A 344 -17.10 13.56 -18.61
CA PRO A 344 -17.68 14.63 -17.80
C PRO A 344 -18.35 14.07 -16.54
N GLY A 345 -18.08 14.65 -15.37
CA GLY A 345 -18.53 14.17 -14.07
C GLY A 345 -17.78 12.94 -13.53
N GLY A 346 -16.82 12.40 -14.28
CA GLY A 346 -16.03 11.24 -13.88
C GLY A 346 -14.93 11.57 -12.89
N SER A 347 -14.46 10.53 -12.19
CA SER A 347 -13.30 10.58 -11.27
C SER A 347 -12.35 9.43 -11.56
N TRP A 348 -11.06 9.69 -11.39
CA TRP A 348 -9.99 8.72 -11.56
C TRP A 348 -8.91 8.91 -10.50
N THR A 349 -8.39 7.83 -9.93
CA THR A 349 -7.40 7.89 -8.85
C THR A 349 -6.12 7.16 -9.23
N PHE A 350 -5.01 7.80 -8.91
CA PHE A 350 -3.66 7.24 -8.92
C PHE A 350 -3.11 7.30 -7.50
N ARG A 351 -2.63 6.18 -6.99
CA ARG A 351 -2.08 6.06 -5.64
C ARG A 351 -0.61 5.69 -5.67
N LEU A 352 0.17 6.34 -4.84
CA LEU A 352 1.52 5.94 -4.47
C LEU A 352 1.54 5.52 -3.00
N LEU A 353 2.22 4.42 -2.71
CA LEU A 353 2.59 4.02 -1.36
C LEU A 353 4.12 4.04 -1.28
N ILE A 354 4.66 4.88 -0.40
CA ILE A 354 6.10 4.99 -0.13
C ILE A 354 6.38 4.34 1.21
N GLU A 355 7.07 3.22 1.17
CA GLU A 355 7.42 2.40 2.32
C GLU A 355 8.93 2.45 2.56
N VAL A 356 9.31 2.53 3.83
CA VAL A 356 10.72 2.33 4.20
C VAL A 356 10.82 0.99 4.91
N GLU A 357 11.31 0.01 4.16
CA GLU A 357 11.60 -1.30 4.71
C GLU A 357 12.80 -1.15 5.66
N ALA A 358 12.69 -1.69 6.88
CA ALA A 358 13.84 -1.77 7.77
C ALA A 358 14.98 -2.48 7.04
N PRO A 359 16.25 -2.10 7.31
CA PRO A 359 17.36 -2.91 6.82
C PRO A 359 17.05 -4.36 7.14
N ASN A 360 17.20 -5.25 6.17
CA ASN A 360 17.19 -6.69 6.42
C ASN A 360 18.47 -7.06 7.21
N THR A 361 18.73 -6.31 8.32
CA THR A 361 19.81 -6.55 9.28
C THR A 361 19.46 -7.68 10.24
N GLN A 362 18.31 -8.30 10.00
CA GLN A 362 18.07 -9.62 10.52
C GLN A 362 18.26 -10.64 9.38
N THR A 363 19.50 -10.92 9.01
CA THR A 363 19.94 -12.33 9.12
C THR A 363 19.24 -12.86 10.36
N PRO A 364 18.38 -13.91 10.26
CA PRO A 364 17.64 -14.43 11.42
C PRO A 364 18.58 -14.36 12.60
N GLN A 365 18.17 -13.64 13.65
CA GLN A 365 19.06 -13.37 14.79
C GLN A 365 19.63 -14.73 15.20
N ALA A 366 20.92 -14.93 15.08
CA ALA A 366 21.54 -16.22 15.35
C ALA A 366 21.02 -16.70 16.70
N GLY A 367 20.21 -17.76 16.72
CA GLY A 367 19.51 -18.27 17.89
C GLY A 367 17.98 -18.15 17.89
N THR A 368 17.31 -17.42 16.98
CA THR A 368 15.82 -17.36 16.92
C THR A 368 15.21 -18.52 16.14
N GLY A 369 15.98 -19.20 15.30
CA GLY A 369 15.46 -20.28 14.43
C GLY A 369 14.48 -19.80 13.33
N VAL A 370 14.36 -18.47 13.14
CA VAL A 370 13.56 -17.89 12.04
C VAL A 370 14.39 -17.88 10.77
N GLU A 371 13.86 -18.46 9.69
CA GLU A 371 14.50 -18.53 8.38
C GLU A 371 13.59 -17.94 7.32
N ARG A 372 14.16 -17.27 6.31
CA ARG A 372 13.40 -16.83 5.14
C ARG A 372 13.15 -18.03 4.23
N PHE A 373 11.91 -18.45 4.13
CA PHE A 373 11.51 -19.56 3.27
C PHE A 373 11.39 -19.15 1.80
N GLY A 374 10.93 -17.91 1.54
CA GLY A 374 10.87 -17.33 0.21
C GLY A 374 10.61 -15.83 0.25
N GLY A 375 10.76 -15.15 -0.88
CA GLY A 375 10.51 -13.70 -0.96
C GLY A 375 10.43 -13.19 -2.38
N ASN A 376 10.38 -11.85 -2.51
CA ASN A 376 10.17 -11.12 -3.77
C ASN A 376 8.73 -11.26 -4.29
N PHE A 377 7.76 -11.40 -3.38
CA PHE A 377 6.34 -11.37 -3.69
C PHE A 377 5.81 -9.93 -3.60
N ALA A 378 4.63 -9.66 -4.16
CA ALA A 378 4.01 -8.34 -4.08
C ALA A 378 3.39 -8.10 -2.69
N PHE A 379 2.56 -9.00 -2.19
CA PHE A 379 2.06 -9.05 -0.82
C PHE A 379 1.50 -10.43 -0.51
N VAL A 380 2.12 -11.13 0.44
CA VAL A 380 1.76 -12.52 0.74
C VAL A 380 0.84 -12.66 1.93
N GLU A 381 -0.16 -13.55 1.77
CA GLU A 381 -1.23 -13.81 2.71
C GLU A 381 -1.76 -15.24 2.60
N GLY A 382 -2.68 -15.60 3.52
CA GLY A 382 -3.47 -16.80 3.49
C GLY A 382 -2.68 -18.09 3.33
N PRO A 383 -1.67 -18.35 4.16
CA PRO A 383 -0.89 -19.58 4.05
C PRO A 383 -1.74 -20.79 4.42
N VAL A 384 -1.59 -21.89 3.67
CA VAL A 384 -2.18 -23.20 3.97
C VAL A 384 -1.17 -24.31 3.64
N TRP A 385 -0.94 -25.21 4.59
CA TRP A 385 -0.05 -26.35 4.42
C TRP A 385 -0.81 -27.54 3.84
N VAL A 386 -0.34 -28.10 2.75
CA VAL A 386 -0.88 -29.29 2.10
C VAL A 386 0.01 -30.48 2.42
N THR A 387 -0.55 -31.54 3.02
CA THR A 387 0.21 -32.71 3.49
C THR A 387 0.54 -33.73 2.38
N LYS A 388 -0.10 -33.62 1.21
CA LYS A 388 0.14 -34.49 0.04
C LYS A 388 1.49 -34.23 -0.60
N ASP A 389 1.98 -35.20 -1.37
CA ASP A 389 3.20 -35.10 -2.22
C ASP A 389 4.46 -34.65 -1.44
N GLY A 390 4.61 -35.13 -0.21
CA GLY A 390 5.74 -34.78 0.66
C GLY A 390 5.59 -33.46 1.40
N GLY A 391 4.46 -32.77 1.23
CA GLY A 391 4.13 -31.52 1.88
C GLY A 391 4.60 -30.27 1.12
N TYR A 392 3.71 -29.28 1.04
CA TYR A 392 4.03 -27.98 0.46
C TYR A 392 3.12 -26.88 1.02
N LEU A 393 3.62 -25.67 0.97
CA LEU A 393 2.89 -24.47 1.34
C LEU A 393 2.19 -23.89 0.11
N LEU A 394 0.89 -23.56 0.23
CA LEU A 394 0.19 -22.64 -0.66
C LEU A 394 -0.01 -21.32 0.08
N PHE A 395 0.03 -20.22 -0.64
CA PHE A 395 -0.27 -18.89 -0.11
C PHE A 395 -0.67 -17.95 -1.25
N SER A 396 -1.40 -16.91 -0.93
CA SER A 396 -1.76 -15.86 -1.89
C SER A 396 -0.62 -14.87 -2.07
N ASP A 397 -0.34 -14.48 -3.31
CA ASP A 397 0.30 -13.23 -3.65
C ASP A 397 -0.80 -12.29 -4.16
N ILE A 398 -1.36 -11.49 -3.25
CA ILE A 398 -2.62 -10.78 -3.44
C ILE A 398 -2.59 -9.89 -4.66
N TYR A 399 -1.57 -9.02 -4.76
CA TYR A 399 -1.51 -8.01 -5.81
C TYR A 399 -1.12 -8.60 -7.17
N ASN A 400 -0.52 -9.78 -7.20
CA ASN A 400 -0.31 -10.54 -8.44
C ASN A 400 -1.54 -11.38 -8.83
N SER A 401 -2.57 -11.42 -7.98
CA SER A 401 -3.76 -12.27 -8.17
C SER A 401 -3.38 -13.73 -8.44
N GLU A 402 -2.41 -14.25 -7.68
CA GLU A 402 -1.90 -15.61 -7.81
C GLU A 402 -1.94 -16.35 -6.47
N THR A 403 -2.19 -17.66 -6.52
CA THR A 403 -1.85 -18.57 -5.42
C THR A 403 -0.49 -19.20 -5.76
N MET A 404 0.46 -19.06 -4.86
CA MET A 404 1.80 -19.59 -4.99
C MET A 404 1.93 -20.94 -4.29
N LYS A 405 2.85 -21.78 -4.78
CA LYS A 405 3.22 -23.08 -4.19
C LYS A 405 4.72 -23.09 -3.90
N MET A 406 5.10 -23.54 -2.71
CA MET A 406 6.48 -23.77 -2.32
C MET A 406 6.64 -25.09 -1.55
N SER A 407 7.44 -26.01 -2.10
CA SER A 407 7.83 -27.26 -1.42
C SER A 407 9.22 -27.16 -0.77
N GLN A 408 10.07 -26.27 -1.29
CA GLN A 408 11.43 -26.04 -0.84
C GLN A 408 11.71 -24.54 -0.71
N PRO A 409 12.65 -24.12 0.14
CA PRO A 409 13.04 -22.72 0.25
C PRO A 409 13.47 -22.11 -1.07
N ASN A 410 13.01 -20.89 -1.33
CA ASN A 410 13.35 -20.08 -2.51
C ASN A 410 13.02 -20.74 -3.87
N GLN A 411 12.05 -21.66 -3.91
CA GLN A 411 11.56 -22.29 -5.13
C GLN A 411 10.04 -22.09 -5.30
N PRO A 412 9.58 -20.84 -5.51
CA PRO A 412 8.17 -20.55 -5.73
C PRO A 412 7.74 -21.00 -7.13
N SER A 413 6.52 -21.49 -7.23
CA SER A 413 5.82 -21.71 -8.48
C SER A 413 4.38 -21.24 -8.39
N VAL A 414 3.79 -20.83 -9.50
CA VAL A 414 2.38 -20.44 -9.53
C VAL A 414 1.51 -21.68 -9.52
N TYR A 415 0.62 -21.78 -8.53
CA TYR A 415 -0.36 -22.84 -8.39
C TYR A 415 -1.69 -22.52 -9.09
N ARG A 416 -2.18 -21.28 -8.90
CA ARG A 416 -3.40 -20.77 -9.54
C ARG A 416 -3.21 -19.30 -9.92
N ARG A 417 -3.69 -18.92 -11.12
CA ARG A 417 -3.74 -17.54 -11.62
C ARG A 417 -5.16 -16.98 -11.57
N PHE A 418 -5.25 -15.66 -11.68
CA PHE A 418 -6.52 -14.93 -11.76
C PHE A 418 -7.42 -15.16 -10.54
N THR A 419 -6.85 -15.03 -9.34
CA THR A 419 -7.54 -15.23 -8.07
C THR A 419 -8.41 -14.05 -7.65
N ASN A 420 -8.52 -12.98 -8.48
CA ASN A 420 -9.24 -11.73 -8.14
C ASN A 420 -8.76 -11.14 -6.80
N ALA A 421 -7.45 -10.93 -6.67
CA ALA A 421 -6.80 -10.52 -5.43
C ALA A 421 -7.14 -11.47 -4.26
N GLY A 422 -7.02 -12.78 -4.49
CA GLY A 422 -7.21 -13.81 -3.46
C GLY A 422 -6.34 -13.52 -2.25
N ASN A 423 -6.94 -13.63 -1.05
CA ASN A 423 -6.31 -13.32 0.23
C ASN A 423 -6.21 -14.59 1.09
N GLY A 424 -7.10 -14.78 2.06
CA GLY A 424 -7.13 -15.97 2.90
C GLY A 424 -7.41 -17.26 2.10
N ASN A 425 -6.75 -18.34 2.48
CA ASN A 425 -6.97 -19.65 1.91
C ASN A 425 -7.17 -20.69 3.02
N THR A 426 -7.94 -21.71 2.70
CA THR A 426 -8.08 -22.90 3.53
C THR A 426 -8.36 -24.12 2.66
N MET A 427 -8.13 -25.33 3.17
CA MET A 427 -8.38 -26.57 2.45
C MET A 427 -9.33 -27.46 3.25
N ASP A 428 -10.30 -28.09 2.58
CA ASP A 428 -11.20 -29.03 3.22
C ASP A 428 -10.66 -30.48 3.25
N ALA A 429 -11.39 -31.36 3.91
CA ALA A 429 -11.03 -32.76 4.03
C ALA A 429 -10.95 -33.52 2.68
N GLN A 430 -11.53 -32.98 1.62
CA GLN A 430 -11.48 -33.53 0.26
C GLN A 430 -10.30 -32.98 -0.55
N GLY A 431 -9.50 -32.07 0.04
CA GLY A 431 -8.36 -31.44 -0.62
C GLY A 431 -8.76 -30.35 -1.62
N ARG A 432 -9.91 -29.70 -1.43
CA ARG A 432 -10.38 -28.58 -2.24
C ARG A 432 -9.95 -27.27 -1.59
N LEU A 433 -9.36 -26.37 -2.39
CA LEU A 433 -8.86 -25.09 -1.93
C LEU A 433 -9.96 -24.03 -1.97
N TYR A 434 -10.27 -23.45 -0.81
CA TYR A 434 -11.13 -22.28 -0.68
C TYR A 434 -10.29 -21.03 -0.63
N THR A 435 -10.73 -19.96 -1.33
CA THR A 435 -10.05 -18.67 -1.37
C THR A 435 -11.04 -17.53 -1.15
N ALA A 436 -10.70 -16.62 -0.27
CA ALA A 436 -11.39 -15.33 -0.12
C ALA A 436 -10.90 -14.39 -1.22
N GLU A 437 -11.72 -14.15 -2.24
CA GLU A 437 -11.40 -13.30 -3.40
C GLU A 437 -11.87 -11.87 -3.14
N ARG A 438 -10.93 -10.98 -2.78
CA ARG A 438 -11.21 -9.59 -2.40
C ARG A 438 -11.92 -8.82 -3.52
N ASP A 439 -11.32 -8.78 -4.70
CA ASP A 439 -11.84 -8.04 -5.86
C ASP A 439 -12.95 -8.83 -6.59
N GLY A 440 -13.01 -10.14 -6.34
CA GLY A 440 -14.12 -11.01 -6.77
C GLY A 440 -15.37 -10.87 -5.90
N HIS A 441 -15.25 -10.26 -4.71
CA HIS A 441 -16.33 -10.10 -3.72
C HIS A 441 -17.03 -11.42 -3.37
N ARG A 442 -16.26 -12.51 -3.23
CA ARG A 442 -16.81 -13.85 -3.07
C ARG A 442 -15.83 -14.78 -2.36
N ILE A 443 -16.37 -15.90 -1.90
CA ILE A 443 -15.58 -17.09 -1.56
C ILE A 443 -15.67 -18.05 -2.75
N SER A 444 -14.52 -18.44 -3.29
CA SER A 444 -14.42 -19.47 -4.32
C SER A 444 -13.84 -20.77 -3.77
N ARG A 445 -14.07 -21.87 -4.50
CA ARG A 445 -13.52 -23.19 -4.19
C ARG A 445 -12.97 -23.80 -5.47
N MET A 446 -11.70 -24.20 -5.43
CA MET A 446 -11.05 -24.91 -6.54
C MET A 446 -11.12 -26.42 -6.28
N GLU A 447 -11.68 -27.14 -7.24
CA GLU A 447 -11.79 -28.60 -7.24
C GLU A 447 -10.42 -29.24 -7.62
N PRO A 448 -10.18 -30.52 -7.32
CA PRO A 448 -8.91 -31.20 -7.67
C PRO A 448 -8.58 -31.22 -9.17
N ASN A 449 -9.58 -31.11 -10.04
CA ASN A 449 -9.40 -31.02 -11.49
C ASN A 449 -9.07 -29.59 -11.98
N GLY A 450 -8.99 -28.60 -11.08
CA GLY A 450 -8.71 -27.21 -11.39
C GLY A 450 -9.94 -26.31 -11.65
N ASP A 451 -11.14 -26.88 -11.72
CA ASP A 451 -12.37 -26.09 -11.88
C ASP A 451 -12.63 -25.23 -10.64
N VAL A 452 -13.14 -24.03 -10.84
CA VAL A 452 -13.43 -23.07 -9.76
C VAL A 452 -14.93 -22.83 -9.66
N SER A 453 -15.50 -23.13 -8.49
CA SER A 453 -16.91 -22.88 -8.16
C SER A 453 -17.05 -21.73 -7.17
N ILE A 454 -18.19 -21.03 -7.20
CA ILE A 454 -18.53 -19.99 -6.23
C ILE A 454 -19.23 -20.65 -5.03
N VAL A 455 -18.69 -20.44 -3.83
CA VAL A 455 -19.27 -20.91 -2.57
C VAL A 455 -20.28 -19.90 -2.02
N ALA A 456 -19.90 -18.62 -2.01
CA ALA A 456 -20.76 -17.53 -1.57
C ALA A 456 -20.33 -16.22 -2.25
N ALA A 457 -21.30 -15.40 -2.69
CA ALA A 457 -21.02 -14.10 -3.31
C ALA A 457 -21.95 -12.97 -2.79
N LYS A 458 -23.00 -13.32 -2.05
CA LYS A 458 -24.01 -12.37 -1.57
C LYS A 458 -24.55 -12.75 -0.20
N TYR A 459 -24.93 -11.73 0.56
CA TYR A 459 -25.75 -11.84 1.75
C TYR A 459 -26.99 -10.97 1.61
N GLU A 460 -28.19 -11.54 1.78
CA GLU A 460 -29.50 -10.86 1.59
C GLU A 460 -29.60 -10.12 0.22
N GLY A 461 -29.09 -10.75 -0.84
CA GLY A 461 -29.10 -10.21 -2.19
C GLY A 461 -28.02 -9.18 -2.49
N LYS A 462 -27.31 -8.66 -1.49
CA LYS A 462 -26.22 -7.70 -1.60
C LYS A 462 -24.87 -8.38 -1.73
N ARG A 463 -23.98 -7.83 -2.54
CA ARG A 463 -22.62 -8.28 -2.76
C ARG A 463 -21.78 -8.05 -1.50
N PHE A 464 -20.85 -8.97 -1.19
CA PHE A 464 -19.86 -8.79 -0.13
C PHE A 464 -18.95 -7.59 -0.39
N ASN A 465 -18.32 -7.09 0.68
CA ASN A 465 -17.39 -5.96 0.60
C ASN A 465 -16.07 -6.40 -0.05
N SER A 466 -15.22 -7.10 0.71
CA SER A 466 -13.88 -7.50 0.29
C SER A 466 -13.42 -8.69 1.12
N PRO A 467 -13.96 -9.92 0.88
CA PRO A 467 -13.66 -11.11 1.69
C PRO A 467 -12.16 -11.24 1.94
N ASN A 468 -11.78 -11.40 3.22
CA ASN A 468 -10.40 -11.31 3.66
C ASN A 468 -9.83 -12.68 4.05
N ASP A 469 -10.33 -13.32 5.11
CA ASP A 469 -9.84 -14.63 5.53
C ASP A 469 -10.99 -15.66 5.59
N VAL A 470 -10.66 -16.95 5.47
CA VAL A 470 -11.63 -18.04 5.36
C VAL A 470 -11.13 -19.29 6.04
N VAL A 471 -12.03 -19.99 6.74
CA VAL A 471 -11.76 -21.31 7.33
C VAL A 471 -12.94 -22.25 7.07
N VAL A 472 -12.65 -23.54 6.84
CA VAL A 472 -13.65 -24.59 6.65
C VAL A 472 -13.62 -25.58 7.81
N ARG A 473 -14.80 -25.92 8.37
CA ARG A 473 -14.94 -26.97 9.37
C ARG A 473 -15.04 -28.36 8.70
N LYS A 474 -14.66 -29.41 9.39
CA LYS A 474 -14.58 -30.77 8.83
C LYS A 474 -15.89 -31.27 8.21
N ASP A 475 -17.03 -30.76 8.65
CA ASP A 475 -18.36 -31.08 8.12
C ASP A 475 -18.80 -30.19 6.92
N GLY A 476 -17.94 -29.31 6.46
CA GLY A 476 -18.19 -28.45 5.29
C GLY A 476 -18.80 -27.09 5.60
N ASN A 477 -19.00 -26.73 6.87
CA ASN A 477 -19.35 -25.37 7.26
C ASN A 477 -18.17 -24.43 7.02
N VAL A 478 -18.40 -23.28 6.38
CA VAL A 478 -17.38 -22.28 6.01
C VAL A 478 -17.62 -21.00 6.79
N TYR A 479 -16.56 -20.40 7.33
CA TYR A 479 -16.62 -19.11 8.02
C TYR A 479 -15.61 -18.17 7.35
N PHE A 480 -15.99 -16.90 7.15
CA PHE A 480 -15.13 -15.92 6.55
C PHE A 480 -15.41 -14.50 7.04
N SER A 481 -14.41 -13.66 6.97
CA SER A 481 -14.48 -12.24 7.27
C SER A 481 -14.63 -11.41 5.99
N ASP A 482 -15.38 -10.30 6.08
CA ASP A 482 -15.69 -9.41 4.96
C ASP A 482 -15.56 -7.93 5.36
N PRO A 483 -14.34 -7.43 5.60
CA PRO A 483 -14.11 -6.01 5.82
C PRO A 483 -14.27 -5.23 4.52
N ALA A 484 -14.72 -3.98 4.59
CA ALA A 484 -14.60 -3.05 3.47
C ALA A 484 -13.16 -2.53 3.40
N SER A 485 -12.47 -2.78 2.29
CA SER A 485 -11.22 -2.11 1.99
C SER A 485 -11.48 -0.64 1.62
N ALA A 486 -10.47 0.23 1.75
CA ALA A 486 -10.60 1.64 1.35
C ALA A 486 -11.11 1.80 -0.08
N ALA A 487 -10.70 0.91 -0.99
CA ALA A 487 -11.12 0.92 -2.40
C ALA A 487 -12.62 0.63 -2.64
N VAL A 488 -13.30 -0.02 -1.68
CA VAL A 488 -14.72 -0.41 -1.82
C VAL A 488 -15.66 0.35 -0.89
N LEU A 489 -15.14 1.14 0.07
CA LEU A 489 -15.97 1.86 1.04
C LEU A 489 -17.09 2.69 0.42
N GLU A 490 -16.80 3.41 -0.67
CA GLU A 490 -17.79 4.25 -1.36
C GLU A 490 -18.77 3.47 -2.26
N LYS A 491 -18.43 2.22 -2.63
CA LYS A 491 -19.19 1.40 -3.58
C LYS A 491 -19.77 0.14 -2.95
N ARG A 492 -19.67 0.01 -1.61
CA ARG A 492 -20.20 -1.16 -0.91
C ARG A 492 -21.71 -1.21 -0.98
N GLU A 493 -22.25 -2.42 -1.14
CA GLU A 493 -23.69 -2.67 -1.07
C GLU A 493 -24.16 -2.95 0.37
N LEU A 494 -23.27 -3.53 1.19
CA LEU A 494 -23.48 -3.74 2.62
C LEU A 494 -22.96 -2.51 3.39
N ASP A 495 -23.73 -1.99 4.31
CA ASP A 495 -23.42 -0.78 5.12
C ASP A 495 -22.58 -1.10 6.39
N PHE A 496 -22.11 -2.34 6.54
CA PHE A 496 -21.33 -2.83 7.65
C PHE A 496 -20.23 -3.81 7.19
N ASN A 497 -19.25 -4.06 8.05
CA ASN A 497 -18.27 -5.13 7.90
C ASN A 497 -18.77 -6.36 8.66
N GLY A 498 -18.78 -7.52 8.02
CA GLY A 498 -19.39 -8.72 8.53
C GLY A 498 -18.44 -9.90 8.69
N VAL A 499 -18.80 -10.82 9.57
CA VAL A 499 -18.31 -12.19 9.61
C VAL A 499 -19.48 -13.09 9.25
N TYR A 500 -19.26 -14.05 8.36
CA TYR A 500 -20.33 -14.87 7.80
C TYR A 500 -20.06 -16.36 7.98
N HIS A 501 -21.15 -17.12 8.05
CA HIS A 501 -21.18 -18.56 8.01
C HIS A 501 -21.92 -19.01 6.74
N VAL A 502 -21.35 -19.99 6.04
CA VAL A 502 -21.98 -20.68 4.91
C VAL A 502 -22.15 -22.15 5.29
N SER A 503 -23.39 -22.59 5.38
CA SER A 503 -23.70 -24.01 5.67
C SER A 503 -23.43 -24.90 4.45
N PRO A 504 -23.30 -26.22 4.62
CA PRO A 504 -22.99 -27.15 3.51
C PRO A 504 -24.00 -27.14 2.36
N ASP A 505 -25.24 -26.73 2.61
CA ASP A 505 -26.28 -26.53 1.59
C ASP A 505 -26.21 -25.15 0.88
N GLY A 506 -25.20 -24.33 1.21
CA GLY A 506 -24.94 -23.03 0.57
C GLY A 506 -25.70 -21.84 1.16
N LYS A 507 -26.41 -22.01 2.29
CA LYS A 507 -27.09 -20.90 2.96
C LYS A 507 -26.06 -20.00 3.67
N VAL A 508 -26.11 -18.70 3.37
CA VAL A 508 -25.27 -17.69 4.03
C VAL A 508 -26.02 -17.04 5.19
N SER A 509 -25.37 -16.97 6.35
CA SER A 509 -25.87 -16.28 7.55
C SER A 509 -24.81 -15.36 8.13
N LEU A 510 -25.25 -14.26 8.76
CA LEU A 510 -24.36 -13.33 9.46
C LEU A 510 -24.03 -13.89 10.84
N VAL A 511 -22.73 -13.97 11.17
CA VAL A 511 -22.21 -14.31 12.49
C VAL A 511 -22.18 -13.06 13.36
N ALA A 512 -21.51 -12.01 12.90
CA ALA A 512 -21.34 -10.76 13.62
C ALA A 512 -21.09 -9.57 12.70
N LYS A 513 -21.41 -8.36 13.18
CA LYS A 513 -20.92 -7.10 12.64
C LYS A 513 -19.75 -6.65 13.50
N MET A 514 -18.63 -6.29 12.86
CA MET A 514 -17.39 -5.89 13.55
C MET A 514 -16.81 -4.62 12.93
N THR A 515 -15.89 -3.98 13.63
CA THR A 515 -15.27 -2.74 13.15
C THR A 515 -14.37 -3.02 11.95
N ARG A 516 -13.48 -4.02 12.04
CA ARG A 516 -12.62 -4.49 10.94
C ARG A 516 -12.27 -5.96 11.13
N PRO A 517 -13.20 -6.89 10.81
CA PRO A 517 -12.92 -8.31 10.93
C PRO A 517 -11.81 -8.71 9.95
N ASN A 518 -10.90 -9.58 10.41
CA ASN A 518 -9.75 -10.04 9.66
C ASN A 518 -9.59 -11.56 9.79
N GLY A 519 -8.53 -12.06 10.38
CA GLY A 519 -8.26 -13.47 10.51
C GLY A 519 -9.41 -14.26 11.16
N VAL A 520 -9.65 -15.48 10.66
CA VAL A 520 -10.62 -16.43 11.21
C VAL A 520 -9.95 -17.79 11.44
N ALA A 521 -10.19 -18.42 12.59
CA ALA A 521 -9.65 -19.75 12.90
C ALA A 521 -10.60 -20.59 13.74
N LEU A 522 -10.53 -21.91 13.53
CA LEU A 522 -11.26 -22.90 14.34
C LEU A 522 -10.34 -23.57 15.36
N THR A 523 -10.91 -23.95 16.50
CA THR A 523 -10.26 -24.91 17.41
C THR A 523 -10.17 -26.29 16.76
N PRO A 524 -9.19 -27.15 17.16
CA PRO A 524 -9.02 -28.49 16.58
C PRO A 524 -10.26 -29.37 16.67
N ASP A 525 -11.08 -29.19 17.70
CA ASP A 525 -12.35 -29.91 17.88
C ASP A 525 -13.52 -29.29 17.08
N GLY A 526 -13.29 -28.18 16.40
CA GLY A 526 -14.30 -27.48 15.60
C GLY A 526 -15.44 -26.86 16.38
N LYS A 527 -15.27 -26.65 17.71
CA LYS A 527 -16.32 -26.12 18.59
C LYS A 527 -16.24 -24.64 18.89
N THR A 528 -15.13 -23.98 18.57
CA THR A 528 -14.95 -22.53 18.74
C THR A 528 -14.39 -21.91 17.49
N LEU A 529 -15.00 -20.80 17.07
CA LEU A 529 -14.51 -19.90 16.04
C LEU A 529 -13.87 -18.69 16.72
N TYR A 530 -12.63 -18.39 16.38
CA TYR A 530 -11.96 -17.14 16.73
C TYR A 530 -11.95 -16.19 15.54
N VAL A 531 -12.16 -14.89 15.81
CA VAL A 531 -12.16 -13.82 14.80
C VAL A 531 -11.35 -12.64 15.32
N ALA A 532 -10.37 -12.20 14.53
CA ALA A 532 -9.61 -10.98 14.80
C ALA A 532 -10.41 -9.74 14.40
N ASP A 533 -10.43 -8.72 15.26
CA ASP A 533 -10.80 -7.35 14.89
C ASP A 533 -9.56 -6.48 14.93
N THR A 534 -9.06 -6.13 13.74
CA THR A 534 -7.83 -5.34 13.58
C THR A 534 -7.94 -3.96 14.23
N SER A 535 -9.06 -3.28 14.03
CA SER A 535 -9.25 -1.91 14.52
C SER A 535 -9.51 -1.86 16.02
N ASP A 536 -10.30 -2.79 16.55
CA ASP A 536 -10.60 -2.85 17.98
C ASP A 536 -9.51 -3.60 18.78
N ARG A 537 -8.48 -4.12 18.09
CA ARG A 537 -7.31 -4.80 18.68
C ARG A 537 -7.70 -5.93 19.64
N LYS A 538 -8.67 -6.74 19.22
CA LYS A 538 -9.22 -7.85 20.03
C LYS A 538 -9.42 -9.12 19.21
N ILE A 539 -9.53 -10.25 19.88
CA ILE A 539 -10.02 -11.50 19.32
C ILE A 539 -11.37 -11.83 19.95
N MET A 540 -12.36 -12.02 19.10
CA MET A 540 -13.68 -12.53 19.49
C MET A 540 -13.70 -14.05 19.43
N ALA A 541 -14.48 -14.68 20.29
CA ALA A 541 -14.73 -16.12 20.29
C ALA A 541 -16.23 -16.41 20.25
N TYR A 542 -16.60 -17.41 19.44
CA TYR A 542 -17.96 -17.88 19.26
C TYR A 542 -17.98 -19.41 19.45
N ASP A 543 -18.88 -19.92 20.27
CA ASP A 543 -19.09 -21.35 20.34
C ASP A 543 -19.92 -21.82 19.16
N LEU A 544 -19.63 -23.02 18.64
CA LEU A 544 -20.29 -23.59 17.46
C LEU A 544 -21.14 -24.79 17.85
N ASP A 545 -22.39 -24.79 17.45
CA ASP A 545 -23.28 -25.95 17.58
C ASP A 545 -22.98 -27.04 16.53
N ALA A 546 -23.70 -28.16 16.58
CA ALA A 546 -23.53 -29.25 15.63
C ALA A 546 -23.85 -28.85 14.18
N ALA A 547 -24.74 -27.91 13.96
CA ALA A 547 -25.10 -27.38 12.62
C ALA A 547 -24.13 -26.30 12.13
N GLY A 548 -23.21 -25.81 12.96
CA GLY A 548 -22.27 -24.74 12.62
C GLY A 548 -22.75 -23.34 12.97
N ASN A 549 -23.89 -23.19 13.62
CA ASN A 549 -24.37 -21.89 14.05
C ASN A 549 -23.56 -21.40 15.27
N THR A 550 -23.35 -20.12 15.33
CA THR A 550 -22.60 -19.45 16.40
C THR A 550 -23.48 -19.11 17.59
N THR A 551 -22.96 -19.34 18.78
CA THR A 551 -23.56 -19.01 20.08
C THR A 551 -22.49 -18.45 21.01
N ASN A 552 -22.88 -17.91 22.17
CA ASN A 552 -21.98 -17.50 23.24
C ASN A 552 -20.83 -16.59 22.78
N GLU A 553 -21.19 -15.49 22.11
CA GLU A 553 -20.22 -14.46 21.71
C GLU A 553 -19.51 -13.86 22.93
N ARG A 554 -18.17 -13.79 22.87
CA ARG A 554 -17.34 -13.25 23.94
C ARG A 554 -16.02 -12.68 23.42
N VAL A 555 -15.45 -11.73 24.13
CA VAL A 555 -14.07 -11.28 23.91
C VAL A 555 -13.14 -12.37 24.49
N PHE A 556 -12.25 -12.92 23.66
CA PHE A 556 -11.23 -13.86 24.07
C PHE A 556 -9.96 -13.15 24.55
N ILE A 557 -9.50 -12.15 23.79
CA ILE A 557 -8.35 -11.29 24.11
C ILE A 557 -8.71 -9.87 23.74
N SER A 558 -8.38 -8.90 24.61
CA SER A 558 -8.45 -7.46 24.35
C SER A 558 -7.06 -6.83 24.38
N ASP A 559 -6.96 -5.59 23.91
CA ASP A 559 -5.77 -4.74 24.01
C ASP A 559 -4.48 -5.37 23.44
N ILE A 560 -4.62 -6.11 22.33
CA ILE A 560 -3.50 -6.75 21.66
C ILE A 560 -2.49 -5.68 21.22
N SER A 561 -1.22 -5.91 21.55
CA SER A 561 -0.13 -5.06 21.08
C SER A 561 0.08 -5.28 19.58
N GLY A 562 -0.15 -4.25 18.77
CA GLY A 562 -0.14 -4.32 17.30
C GLY A 562 -1.54 -4.45 16.70
N SER A 563 -1.59 -4.78 15.42
CA SER A 563 -2.82 -4.92 14.64
C SER A 563 -3.08 -6.41 14.39
N PRO A 564 -4.00 -7.07 15.12
CA PRO A 564 -4.28 -8.48 14.89
C PRO A 564 -4.82 -8.69 13.47
N ASP A 565 -4.19 -9.63 12.77
CA ASP A 565 -4.43 -9.99 11.39
C ASP A 565 -4.79 -11.48 11.30
N GLY A 566 -4.10 -12.30 10.51
CA GLY A 566 -4.34 -13.73 10.46
C GLY A 566 -4.00 -14.45 11.77
N LEU A 567 -4.64 -15.58 12.01
CA LEU A 567 -4.39 -16.39 13.22
C LEU A 567 -4.56 -17.89 12.96
N ARG A 568 -3.89 -18.71 13.77
CA ARG A 568 -4.06 -20.18 13.78
C ARG A 568 -4.08 -20.73 15.19
N VAL A 569 -4.76 -21.86 15.37
CA VAL A 569 -4.85 -22.56 16.66
C VAL A 569 -4.03 -23.84 16.58
N ALA A 570 -3.13 -24.05 17.52
CA ALA A 570 -2.34 -25.27 17.64
C ALA A 570 -3.18 -26.44 18.22
N ALA A 571 -2.71 -27.67 18.07
CA ALA A 571 -3.40 -28.86 18.55
C ALA A 571 -3.65 -28.87 20.08
N ASN A 572 -2.83 -28.18 20.86
CA ASN A 572 -2.99 -27.99 22.31
C ASN A 572 -3.89 -26.79 22.68
N GLY A 573 -4.47 -26.11 21.68
CA GLY A 573 -5.35 -24.96 21.86
C GLY A 573 -4.64 -23.61 21.99
N ASN A 574 -3.32 -23.53 21.94
CA ASN A 574 -2.60 -22.26 21.90
C ASN A 574 -2.94 -21.50 20.60
N VAL A 575 -3.16 -20.18 20.72
CA VAL A 575 -3.56 -19.32 19.60
C VAL A 575 -2.38 -18.49 19.17
N TYR A 576 -2.00 -18.61 17.90
CA TYR A 576 -0.93 -17.87 17.24
C TYR A 576 -1.57 -16.75 16.42
N ILE A 577 -1.24 -15.49 16.72
CA ILE A 577 -1.87 -14.31 16.13
C ILE A 577 -0.79 -13.47 15.47
N ALA A 578 -0.92 -13.18 14.19
CA ALA A 578 -0.11 -12.17 13.51
C ALA A 578 -0.58 -10.79 13.95
N ALA A 579 0.36 -9.99 14.51
CA ALA A 579 0.07 -8.64 15.00
C ALA A 579 1.31 -7.73 14.86
N GLY A 580 2.04 -7.89 13.76
CA GLY A 580 3.39 -7.41 13.54
C GLY A 580 4.40 -8.51 13.86
N PRO A 581 4.70 -8.87 15.11
CA PRO A 581 5.22 -10.19 15.47
C PRO A 581 4.09 -11.25 15.45
N ILE A 582 4.44 -12.53 15.59
CA ILE A 582 3.49 -13.56 16.00
C ILE A 582 3.41 -13.58 17.52
N LEU A 583 2.21 -13.34 18.05
CA LEU A 583 1.90 -13.43 19.47
C LEU A 583 1.25 -14.78 19.77
N VAL A 584 1.73 -15.48 20.80
CA VAL A 584 1.21 -16.81 21.20
C VAL A 584 0.50 -16.70 22.53
N TYR A 585 -0.78 -17.06 22.52
CA TYR A 585 -1.63 -17.05 23.70
C TYR A 585 -2.07 -18.47 24.08
N THR A 586 -2.18 -18.73 25.37
CA THR A 586 -2.79 -19.98 25.87
C THR A 586 -4.30 -20.00 25.59
N PRO A 587 -4.98 -21.15 25.69
CA PRO A 587 -6.45 -21.25 25.61
C PRO A 587 -7.21 -20.35 26.59
N ASN A 588 -6.54 -19.90 27.64
CA ASN A 588 -7.12 -19.01 28.67
C ASN A 588 -6.79 -17.52 28.40
N GLY A 589 -6.27 -17.17 27.22
CA GLY A 589 -5.97 -15.78 26.83
C GLY A 589 -4.71 -15.19 27.45
N LYS A 590 -3.79 -16.00 28.03
CA LYS A 590 -2.52 -15.50 28.58
C LYS A 590 -1.44 -15.49 27.49
N LEU A 591 -0.83 -14.34 27.24
CA LEU A 591 0.34 -14.20 26.36
C LEU A 591 1.53 -14.98 26.95
N ILE A 592 2.12 -15.89 26.18
CA ILE A 592 3.26 -16.73 26.60
C ILE A 592 4.49 -16.54 25.73
N LYS A 593 4.36 -16.02 24.49
CA LYS A 593 5.49 -15.83 23.59
C LYS A 593 5.19 -14.75 22.56
N SER A 594 6.24 -14.03 22.15
CA SER A 594 6.25 -13.17 20.97
C SER A 594 7.42 -13.60 20.08
N ILE A 595 7.17 -13.77 18.78
CA ILE A 595 8.17 -14.19 17.79
C ILE A 595 8.23 -13.09 16.75
N SER A 596 9.37 -12.39 16.68
CA SER A 596 9.59 -11.31 15.73
C SER A 596 10.14 -11.84 14.41
N PHE A 597 9.75 -11.21 13.31
CA PHE A 597 10.19 -11.50 11.96
C PHE A 597 10.80 -10.24 11.33
N PRO A 598 11.64 -10.37 10.29
CA PRO A 598 12.19 -9.21 9.58
C PRO A 598 11.14 -8.31 8.94
N GLU A 599 9.99 -8.85 8.56
CA GLU A 599 8.84 -8.13 8.03
C GLU A 599 7.63 -8.33 8.94
N MET A 600 6.66 -7.42 8.90
CA MET A 600 5.42 -7.54 9.68
C MET A 600 4.65 -8.80 9.27
N ALA A 601 4.44 -9.69 10.22
CA ALA A 601 3.61 -10.87 10.01
C ALA A 601 2.16 -10.47 9.71
N ALA A 602 1.62 -10.99 8.62
CA ALA A 602 0.22 -10.83 8.22
C ALA A 602 -0.61 -12.08 8.57
N ASN A 603 -0.05 -13.28 8.38
CA ASN A 603 -0.75 -14.52 8.68
C ASN A 603 0.25 -15.65 8.99
N CYS A 604 -0.22 -16.80 9.49
CA CYS A 604 0.63 -17.95 9.77
C CYS A 604 -0.08 -19.27 9.54
N GLU A 605 0.70 -20.34 9.35
CA GLU A 605 0.20 -21.71 9.21
C GLU A 605 1.22 -22.72 9.72
N PHE A 606 0.75 -23.79 10.36
CA PHE A 606 1.58 -24.92 10.78
C PHE A 606 1.83 -25.88 9.62
N GLY A 607 3.07 -26.27 9.43
CA GLY A 607 3.44 -27.21 8.38
C GLY A 607 4.69 -28.02 8.71
N GLY A 608 5.29 -28.60 7.67
CA GLY A 608 6.38 -29.54 7.80
C GLY A 608 5.93 -30.95 8.18
N PRO A 609 6.84 -31.93 8.19
CA PRO A 609 6.50 -33.34 8.41
C PRO A 609 5.82 -33.61 9.76
N GLU A 610 6.19 -32.87 10.79
CA GLU A 610 5.63 -33.02 12.14
C GLU A 610 4.59 -31.96 12.49
N LEU A 611 4.26 -31.03 11.56
CA LEU A 611 3.43 -29.87 11.79
C LEU A 611 3.94 -28.97 12.95
N LYS A 612 5.26 -28.88 13.10
CA LYS A 612 5.96 -28.04 14.09
C LYS A 612 6.75 -26.91 13.47
N THR A 613 6.67 -26.73 12.16
CA THR A 613 7.19 -25.56 11.48
C THR A 613 6.06 -24.56 11.32
N LEU A 614 6.21 -23.36 11.89
CA LEU A 614 5.30 -22.26 11.63
C LEU A 614 5.79 -21.52 10.39
N PHE A 615 5.02 -21.54 9.32
CA PHE A 615 5.19 -20.67 8.16
C PHE A 615 4.44 -19.37 8.40
N VAL A 616 5.10 -18.24 8.09
CA VAL A 616 4.54 -16.91 8.34
C VAL A 616 4.63 -16.11 7.05
N THR A 617 3.49 -15.69 6.54
CA THR A 617 3.41 -14.70 5.46
C THR A 617 3.62 -13.31 6.05
N ALA A 618 4.56 -12.55 5.50
CA ALA A 618 4.95 -11.26 6.03
C ALA A 618 5.30 -10.33 4.85
N ARG A 619 4.39 -9.44 4.52
CA ARG A 619 4.51 -8.48 3.41
C ARG A 619 4.99 -9.12 2.10
N THR A 620 6.31 -9.09 1.84
CA THR A 620 6.90 -9.55 0.57
C THR A 620 7.60 -10.89 0.68
N SER A 621 7.58 -11.52 1.85
CA SER A 621 8.31 -12.76 2.13
C SER A 621 7.48 -13.77 2.91
N VAL A 622 7.88 -15.03 2.80
CA VAL A 622 7.45 -16.12 3.66
C VAL A 622 8.61 -16.51 4.55
N TYR A 623 8.37 -16.61 5.84
CA TYR A 623 9.33 -17.09 6.84
C TYR A 623 8.93 -18.44 7.39
N SER A 624 9.88 -19.18 7.93
CA SER A 624 9.65 -20.42 8.68
C SER A 624 10.37 -20.35 10.02
N VAL A 625 9.78 -20.95 11.04
CA VAL A 625 10.36 -21.08 12.37
C VAL A 625 9.89 -22.37 13.03
N SER A 626 10.79 -23.09 13.67
CA SER A 626 10.42 -24.25 14.50
C SER A 626 9.75 -23.80 15.79
N VAL A 627 8.61 -24.40 16.11
CA VAL A 627 7.83 -24.09 17.31
C VAL A 627 7.56 -25.37 18.14
N PRO A 628 7.43 -25.25 19.47
CA PRO A 628 7.19 -26.43 20.31
C PRO A 628 5.79 -27.01 20.09
N ASP A 629 4.81 -26.19 19.76
CA ASP A 629 3.43 -26.61 19.56
C ASP A 629 3.26 -27.29 18.20
N LYS A 630 2.42 -28.29 18.17
CA LYS A 630 2.06 -29.01 16.96
C LYS A 630 0.81 -28.39 16.35
N GLY A 631 0.80 -28.18 15.04
CA GLY A 631 -0.40 -27.85 14.29
C GLY A 631 -1.33 -29.05 14.09
N TRP A 632 -2.42 -28.81 13.37
CA TRP A 632 -3.36 -29.82 12.93
C TRP A 632 -3.93 -29.48 11.57
N THR A 633 -4.41 -30.47 10.84
CA THR A 633 -5.06 -30.29 9.53
C THR A 633 -6.34 -31.13 9.49
N ILE A 634 -7.25 -30.76 8.60
CA ILE A 634 -8.48 -31.52 8.34
C ILE A 634 -8.43 -32.32 7.04
N HIS A 635 -7.34 -32.19 6.27
CA HIS A 635 -7.10 -32.86 4.98
C HIS A 635 -5.91 -33.82 5.04
#